data_be5318bb39220d51d33025892c4caead
#
_entry.id   be5318bb39220d51d33025892c4caead
#
_cell.length_a   1.000
_cell.length_b   1.000
_cell.length_c   1.000
_cell.angle_alpha   90.00
_cell.angle_beta   90.00
_cell.angle_gamma   90.00
#
_symmetry.space_group_name_H-M   'P 1'
#
loop_
_entity.id
_entity.type
_entity.pdbx_description
1 polymer ?
#
loop_
_entity_poly.entity_id
_entity_poly.type
_entity_poly.pdbx_seq_one_letter_code
_entity_poly.pdbx_strand_id
1 'polypeptide(L)'
;KVLIIEDDNDVREFLKEEVGQYFEVVAEADGPSGLERARTYDADLIICDVLMPGMTGFEVTRKLKNDFDTSHIPIILLTAMSSAESHLEGVESGADAYITKPFSPKLLLARAFKLIEQREKLREKFSNDPNMVRPAICTSDKDKEFADRLQMVMDQQIGNAQFTIDEFASMMGLGRTVFYRK
;
A
#
# COMPACT_ATOMS: atom_id res chain seq x y z
N LYS A 1 -7.81 4.80 7.87
CA LYS A 1 -8.33 5.30 6.59
C LYS A 1 -8.33 4.18 5.55
N VAL A 2 -9.42 4.00 4.82
CA VAL A 2 -9.55 2.96 3.78
C VAL A 2 -9.92 3.61 2.46
N LEU A 3 -9.21 3.25 1.40
CA LEU A 3 -9.56 3.60 0.02
C LEU A 3 -10.24 2.40 -0.65
N ILE A 4 -11.41 2.60 -1.23
CA ILE A 4 -12.14 1.62 -2.01
C ILE A 4 -12.05 1.99 -3.49
N ILE A 5 -11.77 1.02 -4.36
CA ILE A 5 -11.76 1.18 -5.83
C ILE A 5 -12.67 0.11 -6.41
N GLU A 6 -13.84 0.51 -6.88
CA GLU A 6 -14.91 -0.38 -7.35
C GLU A 6 -15.75 0.36 -8.39
N ASP A 7 -15.92 -0.18 -9.58
CA ASP A 7 -16.64 0.47 -10.67
C ASP A 7 -18.18 0.32 -10.52
N ASP A 8 -18.65 -0.80 -9.98
CA ASP A 8 -20.08 -1.01 -9.70
C ASP A 8 -20.54 -0.09 -8.56
N ASN A 9 -21.50 0.77 -8.86
CA ASN A 9 -21.99 1.76 -7.91
C ASN A 9 -22.67 1.13 -6.67
N ASP A 10 -23.43 0.06 -6.86
CA ASP A 10 -24.19 -0.58 -5.78
C ASP A 10 -23.21 -1.31 -4.83
N VAL A 11 -22.21 -1.98 -5.39
CA VAL A 11 -21.14 -2.63 -4.61
C VAL A 11 -20.28 -1.59 -3.91
N ARG A 12 -19.95 -0.47 -4.56
CA ARG A 12 -19.15 0.60 -3.98
C ARG A 12 -19.85 1.26 -2.79
N GLU A 13 -21.14 1.59 -2.93
CA GLU A 13 -21.91 2.15 -1.81
C GLU A 13 -22.10 1.14 -0.67
N PHE A 14 -22.35 -0.14 -0.98
CA PHE A 14 -22.41 -1.20 0.02
C PHE A 14 -21.08 -1.31 0.80
N LEU A 15 -19.95 -1.31 0.11
CA LEU A 15 -18.63 -1.35 0.77
C LEU A 15 -18.39 -0.11 1.63
N LYS A 16 -18.78 1.07 1.16
CA LYS A 16 -18.68 2.31 1.94
C LYS A 16 -19.51 2.25 3.22
N GLU A 17 -20.72 1.72 3.15
CA GLU A 17 -21.57 1.56 4.32
C GLU A 17 -21.01 0.58 5.33
N GLU A 18 -20.62 -0.63 4.90
CA GLU A 18 -20.13 -1.69 5.77
C GLU A 18 -18.77 -1.35 6.38
N VAL A 19 -17.82 -0.87 5.58
CA VAL A 19 -16.47 -0.51 6.02
C VAL A 19 -16.47 0.81 6.79
N GLY A 20 -17.33 1.75 6.40
CA GLY A 20 -17.46 3.08 7.00
C GLY A 20 -17.95 3.08 8.45
N GLN A 21 -18.55 1.97 8.92
CA GLN A 21 -18.89 1.80 10.33
C GLN A 21 -17.65 1.75 11.24
N TYR A 22 -16.48 1.41 10.70
CA TYR A 22 -15.26 1.17 11.45
C TYR A 22 -14.08 2.05 11.03
N PHE A 23 -14.10 2.57 9.81
CA PHE A 23 -12.99 3.31 9.20
C PHE A 23 -13.48 4.59 8.52
N GLU A 24 -12.60 5.57 8.40
CA GLU A 24 -12.79 6.69 7.47
C GLU A 24 -12.58 6.15 6.04
N VAL A 25 -13.58 6.30 5.18
CA VAL A 25 -13.61 5.70 3.84
C VAL A 25 -13.70 6.76 2.76
N VAL A 26 -12.86 6.61 1.74
CA VAL A 26 -12.99 7.28 0.44
C VAL A 26 -13.11 6.22 -0.63
N ALA A 27 -13.92 6.46 -1.65
CA ALA A 27 -14.12 5.52 -2.74
C ALA A 27 -13.99 6.19 -4.11
N GLU A 28 -13.37 5.47 -5.04
CA GLU A 28 -13.18 5.85 -6.43
C GLU A 28 -13.80 4.80 -7.35
N ALA A 29 -14.28 5.25 -8.51
CA ALA A 29 -15.05 4.41 -9.43
C ALA A 29 -14.19 3.71 -10.50
N ASP A 30 -12.89 3.98 -10.56
CA ASP A 30 -12.00 3.42 -11.57
C ASP A 30 -10.55 3.37 -11.09
N GLY A 31 -9.73 2.57 -11.77
CA GLY A 31 -8.32 2.38 -11.45
C GLY A 31 -7.48 3.66 -11.50
N PRO A 32 -7.56 4.48 -12.55
CA PRO A 32 -6.82 5.74 -12.64
C PRO A 32 -7.11 6.71 -11.51
N SER A 33 -8.37 6.94 -11.17
CA SER A 33 -8.79 7.79 -10.05
C SER A 33 -8.32 7.21 -8.71
N GLY A 34 -8.40 5.88 -8.55
CA GLY A 34 -7.89 5.17 -7.39
C GLY A 34 -6.39 5.33 -7.19
N LEU A 35 -5.59 5.26 -8.25
CA LEU A 35 -4.14 5.48 -8.20
C LEU A 35 -3.79 6.92 -7.77
N GLU A 36 -4.48 7.91 -8.30
CA GLU A 36 -4.28 9.31 -7.93
C GLU A 36 -4.69 9.55 -6.47
N ARG A 37 -5.81 8.99 -6.06
CA ARG A 37 -6.29 9.09 -4.67
C ARG A 37 -5.33 8.43 -3.69
N ALA A 38 -4.80 7.26 -3.99
CA ALA A 38 -3.88 6.53 -3.11
C ALA A 38 -2.62 7.35 -2.77
N ARG A 39 -2.13 8.19 -3.69
CA ARG A 39 -0.98 9.07 -3.46
C ARG A 39 -1.26 10.24 -2.54
N THR A 40 -2.51 10.66 -2.41
CA THR A 40 -2.90 11.89 -1.70
C THR A 40 -3.65 11.64 -0.40
N TYR A 41 -4.30 10.49 -0.25
CA TYR A 41 -5.21 10.21 0.87
C TYR A 41 -4.54 9.63 2.10
N ASP A 42 -3.31 9.11 1.99
CA ASP A 42 -2.59 8.42 3.07
C ASP A 42 -3.42 7.28 3.68
N ALA A 43 -3.82 6.34 2.82
CA ALA A 43 -4.64 5.20 3.20
C ALA A 43 -3.85 4.18 4.04
N ASP A 44 -4.51 3.60 5.05
CA ASP A 44 -3.98 2.48 5.83
C ASP A 44 -4.25 1.12 5.18
N LEU A 45 -5.23 1.08 4.27
CA LEU A 45 -5.65 -0.10 3.51
C LEU A 45 -6.32 0.33 2.20
N ILE A 46 -6.11 -0.45 1.14
CA ILE A 46 -6.85 -0.34 -0.12
C ILE A 46 -7.68 -1.61 -0.33
N ILE A 47 -8.95 -1.45 -0.69
CA ILE A 47 -9.84 -2.52 -1.15
C ILE A 47 -10.13 -2.23 -2.61
N CYS A 48 -9.76 -3.13 -3.52
CA CYS A 48 -9.87 -2.89 -4.96
C CYS A 48 -10.56 -4.08 -5.65
N ASP A 49 -11.54 -3.78 -6.50
CA ASP A 49 -12.09 -4.80 -7.39
C ASP A 49 -11.08 -5.18 -8.48
N VAL A 50 -11.09 -6.45 -8.87
CA VAL A 50 -10.23 -6.96 -9.94
C VAL A 50 -10.78 -6.60 -11.32
N LEU A 51 -12.09 -6.74 -11.51
CA LEU A 51 -12.73 -6.61 -12.81
C LEU A 51 -13.31 -5.21 -13.02
N MET A 52 -12.47 -4.26 -13.38
CA MET A 52 -12.88 -2.90 -13.71
C MET A 52 -12.61 -2.56 -15.18
N PRO A 53 -13.45 -1.73 -15.82
CA PRO A 53 -13.21 -1.26 -17.18
C PRO A 53 -11.90 -0.48 -17.30
N GLY A 54 -11.16 -0.71 -18.37
CA GLY A 54 -9.96 0.06 -18.73
C GLY A 54 -8.69 -0.34 -17.97
N MET A 55 -8.74 -0.48 -16.65
CA MET A 55 -7.59 -0.90 -15.84
C MET A 55 -8.04 -1.92 -14.78
N THR A 56 -7.45 -3.09 -14.80
CA THR A 56 -7.76 -4.15 -13.84
C THR A 56 -7.19 -3.85 -12.45
N GLY A 57 -7.81 -4.42 -11.41
CA GLY A 57 -7.27 -4.32 -10.03
C GLY A 57 -5.87 -4.91 -9.88
N PHE A 58 -5.49 -5.88 -10.70
CA PHE A 58 -4.12 -6.40 -10.75
C PHE A 58 -3.12 -5.34 -11.24
N GLU A 59 -3.48 -4.60 -12.29
CA GLU A 59 -2.65 -3.51 -12.82
C GLU A 59 -2.55 -2.35 -11.83
N VAL A 60 -3.67 -2.00 -11.17
CA VAL A 60 -3.69 -1.01 -10.08
C VAL A 60 -2.74 -1.44 -8.96
N THR A 61 -2.87 -2.67 -8.48
CA THR A 61 -2.03 -3.23 -7.42
C THR A 61 -0.56 -3.21 -7.79
N ARG A 62 -0.20 -3.67 -8.99
CA ARG A 62 1.18 -3.67 -9.48
C ARG A 62 1.77 -2.26 -9.53
N LYS A 63 0.99 -1.27 -9.97
CA LYS A 63 1.45 0.13 -10.00
C LYS A 63 1.63 0.68 -8.59
N LEU A 64 0.70 0.44 -7.66
CA LEU A 64 0.80 0.88 -6.27
C LEU A 64 1.98 0.23 -5.55
N LYS A 65 2.19 -1.07 -5.73
CA LYS A 65 3.30 -1.81 -5.10
C LYS A 65 4.67 -1.45 -5.68
N ASN A 66 4.71 -0.94 -6.90
CA ASN A 66 5.92 -0.45 -7.55
C ASN A 66 6.18 1.06 -7.34
N ASP A 67 5.26 1.77 -6.71
CA ASP A 67 5.42 3.19 -6.39
C ASP A 67 5.88 3.34 -4.94
N PHE A 68 6.99 4.05 -4.73
CA PHE A 68 7.59 4.25 -3.42
C PHE A 68 6.63 4.84 -2.39
N ASP A 69 5.75 5.74 -2.82
CA ASP A 69 4.82 6.43 -1.92
C ASP A 69 3.63 5.56 -1.48
N THR A 70 3.33 4.48 -2.21
CA THR A 70 2.16 3.63 -1.96
C THR A 70 2.48 2.14 -1.77
N SER A 71 3.72 1.69 -2.02
CA SER A 71 4.12 0.28 -1.95
C SER A 71 3.85 -0.37 -0.58
N HIS A 72 3.94 0.43 0.49
CA HIS A 72 3.75 0.00 1.86
C HIS A 72 2.26 -0.19 2.25
N ILE A 73 1.31 0.29 1.44
CA ILE A 73 -0.13 0.20 1.74
C ILE A 73 -0.61 -1.23 1.45
N PRO A 74 -1.22 -1.93 2.43
CA PRO A 74 -1.79 -3.24 2.18
C PRO A 74 -3.01 -3.16 1.25
N ILE A 75 -3.14 -4.15 0.36
CA ILE A 75 -4.18 -4.20 -0.66
C ILE A 75 -4.96 -5.51 -0.57
N ILE A 76 -6.28 -5.40 -0.45
CA ILE A 76 -7.23 -6.52 -0.58
C ILE A 76 -7.84 -6.44 -1.98
N LEU A 77 -7.69 -7.49 -2.78
CA LEU A 77 -8.38 -7.62 -4.05
C LEU A 77 -9.70 -8.38 -3.89
N LEU A 78 -10.78 -7.81 -4.43
CA LEU A 78 -12.07 -8.46 -4.56
C LEU A 78 -12.18 -9.07 -5.96
N THR A 79 -12.52 -10.33 -6.09
CA THR A 79 -12.52 -11.02 -7.38
C THR A 79 -13.73 -11.93 -7.54
N ALA A 80 -14.34 -11.93 -8.72
CA ALA A 80 -15.32 -12.93 -9.12
C ALA A 80 -14.65 -14.22 -9.66
N MET A 81 -13.34 -14.21 -9.85
CA MET A 81 -12.59 -15.30 -10.48
C MET A 81 -12.12 -16.32 -9.43
N SER A 82 -12.50 -17.56 -9.62
CA SER A 82 -12.12 -18.70 -8.76
C SER A 82 -11.12 -19.64 -9.42
N SER A 83 -10.58 -19.29 -10.60
CA SER A 83 -9.64 -20.15 -11.33
C SER A 83 -8.22 -20.10 -10.74
N ALA A 84 -7.47 -21.20 -10.90
CA ALA A 84 -6.08 -21.28 -10.45
C ALA A 84 -5.17 -20.24 -11.15
N GLU A 85 -5.48 -19.87 -12.40
CA GLU A 85 -4.76 -18.85 -13.17
C GLU A 85 -4.93 -17.47 -12.56
N SER A 86 -6.13 -17.11 -12.10
CA SER A 86 -6.39 -15.83 -11.43
C SER A 86 -5.70 -15.75 -10.06
N HIS A 87 -5.56 -16.88 -9.36
CA HIS A 87 -4.79 -16.94 -8.14
C HIS A 87 -3.30 -16.70 -8.37
N LEU A 88 -2.75 -17.20 -9.49
CA LEU A 88 -1.35 -16.99 -9.84
C LEU A 88 -1.09 -15.52 -10.20
N GLU A 89 -1.93 -14.95 -11.06
CA GLU A 89 -1.84 -13.52 -11.44
C GLU A 89 -1.99 -12.60 -10.22
N GLY A 90 -2.85 -13.02 -9.30
CA GLY A 90 -3.03 -12.36 -8.03
C GLY A 90 -1.75 -12.32 -7.19
N VAL A 91 -1.11 -13.45 -6.97
CA VAL A 91 0.16 -13.55 -6.22
C VAL A 91 1.24 -12.70 -6.89
N GLU A 92 1.33 -12.74 -8.23
CA GLU A 92 2.28 -11.94 -9.00
C GLU A 92 2.00 -10.42 -8.95
N SER A 93 0.76 -10.01 -8.70
CA SER A 93 0.42 -8.58 -8.55
C SER A 93 0.95 -7.96 -7.26
N GLY A 94 1.26 -8.77 -6.24
CA GLY A 94 1.76 -8.33 -4.94
C GLY A 94 0.66 -7.90 -3.96
N ALA A 95 -0.60 -8.29 -4.18
CA ALA A 95 -1.67 -8.02 -3.22
C ALA A 95 -1.49 -8.81 -1.92
N ASP A 96 -1.90 -8.21 -0.81
CA ASP A 96 -1.71 -8.80 0.54
C ASP A 96 -2.83 -9.78 0.92
N ALA A 97 -3.98 -9.67 0.26
CA ALA A 97 -5.10 -10.60 0.42
C ALA A 97 -6.02 -10.62 -0.80
N TYR A 98 -6.72 -11.75 -0.96
CA TYR A 98 -7.76 -11.98 -1.97
C TYR A 98 -9.05 -12.41 -1.29
N ILE A 99 -10.17 -11.89 -1.77
CA ILE A 99 -11.51 -12.27 -1.33
C ILE A 99 -12.38 -12.49 -2.56
N THR A 100 -12.92 -13.69 -2.69
CA THR A 100 -13.82 -14.04 -3.81
C THR A 100 -15.23 -13.52 -3.59
N LYS A 101 -15.81 -12.92 -4.61
CA LYS A 101 -17.24 -12.54 -4.66
C LYS A 101 -18.10 -13.81 -4.94
N PRO A 102 -19.24 -14.05 -4.25
CA PRO A 102 -19.79 -13.24 -3.18
C PRO A 102 -19.06 -13.45 -1.84
N PHE A 103 -18.87 -12.41 -1.06
CA PHE A 103 -18.17 -12.44 0.22
C PHE A 103 -19.05 -11.96 1.39
N SER A 104 -18.71 -12.40 2.59
CA SER A 104 -19.30 -11.89 3.81
C SER A 104 -18.59 -10.60 4.23
N PRO A 105 -19.33 -9.52 4.59
CA PRO A 105 -18.75 -8.30 5.16
C PRO A 105 -17.87 -8.59 6.38
N LYS A 106 -18.27 -9.53 7.22
CA LYS A 106 -17.46 -9.96 8.39
C LYS A 106 -16.09 -10.51 8.00
N LEU A 107 -16.00 -11.26 6.89
CA LEU A 107 -14.74 -11.78 6.40
C LEU A 107 -13.84 -10.65 5.89
N LEU A 108 -14.41 -9.72 5.13
CA LEU A 108 -13.69 -8.54 4.63
C LEU A 108 -13.14 -7.70 5.77
N LEU A 109 -13.98 -7.36 6.75
CA LEU A 109 -13.59 -6.59 7.93
C LEU A 109 -12.51 -7.30 8.75
N ALA A 110 -12.63 -8.61 8.98
CA ALA A 110 -11.63 -9.39 9.71
C ALA A 110 -10.25 -9.36 8.99
N ARG A 111 -10.24 -9.43 7.67
CA ARG A 111 -9.01 -9.31 6.86
C ARG A 111 -8.44 -7.90 6.93
N ALA A 112 -9.29 -6.88 6.79
CA ALA A 112 -8.90 -5.48 6.90
C ALA A 112 -8.23 -5.16 8.25
N PHE A 113 -8.87 -5.51 9.34
CA PHE A 113 -8.32 -5.32 10.69
C PHE A 113 -6.97 -6.03 10.86
N LYS A 114 -6.86 -7.28 10.39
CA LYS A 114 -5.64 -8.06 10.51
C LYS A 114 -4.47 -7.42 9.75
N LEU A 115 -4.69 -6.94 8.52
CA LEU A 115 -3.66 -6.31 7.72
C LEU A 115 -3.19 -4.98 8.33
N ILE A 116 -4.14 -4.16 8.79
CA ILE A 116 -3.82 -2.89 9.46
C ILE A 116 -3.03 -3.15 10.76
N GLU A 117 -3.47 -4.10 11.59
CA GLU A 117 -2.77 -4.48 12.83
C GLU A 117 -1.34 -4.99 12.55
N GLN A 118 -1.17 -5.81 11.52
CA GLN A 118 0.15 -6.31 11.13
C GLN A 118 1.08 -5.17 10.73
N ARG A 119 0.58 -4.20 9.97
CA ARG A 119 1.33 -3.01 9.58
C ARG A 119 1.73 -2.16 10.79
N GLU A 120 0.79 -1.92 11.71
CA GLU A 120 1.06 -1.17 12.94
C GLU A 120 2.13 -1.84 13.79
N LYS A 121 2.04 -3.16 14.00
CA LYS A 121 3.05 -3.94 14.75
C LYS A 121 4.44 -3.90 14.10
N LEU A 122 4.50 -3.92 12.77
CA LEU A 122 5.76 -3.74 12.05
C LEU A 122 6.32 -2.34 12.31
N ARG A 123 5.51 -1.31 12.12
CA ARG A 123 5.88 0.09 12.35
C ARG A 123 6.39 0.33 13.78
N GLU A 124 5.71 -0.22 14.80
CA GLU A 124 6.14 -0.13 16.20
C GLU A 124 7.50 -0.82 16.45
N LYS A 125 7.71 -2.01 15.89
CA LYS A 125 8.97 -2.72 16.03
C LYS A 125 10.13 -1.91 15.45
N PHE A 126 9.93 -1.27 14.30
CA PHE A 126 10.97 -0.46 13.65
C PHE A 126 11.20 0.88 14.33
N SER A 127 10.18 1.48 14.93
CA SER A 127 10.34 2.70 15.72
C SER A 127 11.15 2.48 16.99
N ASN A 128 11.15 1.25 17.53
CA ASN A 128 11.81 0.91 18.80
C ASN A 128 13.22 0.31 18.63
N ASP A 129 13.62 -0.11 17.43
CA ASP A 129 14.95 -0.69 17.17
C ASP A 129 15.54 -0.21 15.82
N PRO A 130 16.31 0.89 15.83
CA PRO A 130 16.93 1.44 14.62
C PRO A 130 17.90 0.47 13.91
N ASN A 131 18.38 -0.59 14.58
CA ASN A 131 19.30 -1.56 13.99
C ASN A 131 18.60 -2.71 13.24
N MET A 132 17.28 -2.83 13.34
CA MET A 132 16.48 -3.86 12.65
C MET A 132 16.07 -3.54 11.21
N VAL A 133 16.64 -2.52 10.61
CA VAL A 133 16.13 -1.82 9.40
C VAL A 133 16.13 -2.65 8.10
N ARG A 134 16.58 -3.91 8.03
CA ARG A 134 16.90 -4.43 6.70
C ARG A 134 16.02 -5.51 6.04
N PRO A 135 15.49 -6.57 6.63
CA PRO A 135 14.81 -7.57 5.81
C PRO A 135 13.29 -7.50 5.75
N ALA A 136 12.65 -6.81 6.69
CA ALA A 136 11.21 -6.99 6.91
C ALA A 136 10.32 -5.89 6.30
N ILE A 137 10.88 -4.77 5.87
CA ILE A 137 10.13 -3.64 5.30
C ILE A 137 10.11 -3.67 3.77
N CYS A 138 11.12 -4.27 3.14
CA CYS A 138 11.27 -4.26 1.69
C CYS A 138 10.33 -5.28 1.05
N THR A 139 9.15 -4.85 0.66
CA THR A 139 8.16 -5.66 -0.04
C THR A 139 8.35 -5.64 -1.56
N SER A 140 9.10 -4.68 -2.07
CA SER A 140 9.42 -4.56 -3.50
C SER A 140 10.93 -4.40 -3.73
N ASP A 141 11.39 -4.63 -4.97
CA ASP A 141 12.79 -4.41 -5.33
C ASP A 141 13.19 -2.93 -5.22
N LYS A 142 12.24 -2.00 -5.41
CA LYS A 142 12.45 -0.56 -5.19
C LYS A 142 12.62 -0.21 -3.71
N ASP A 143 11.91 -0.88 -2.81
CA ASP A 143 12.10 -0.70 -1.37
C ASP A 143 13.48 -1.18 -0.93
N LYS A 144 13.98 -2.28 -1.52
CA LYS A 144 15.34 -2.76 -1.29
C LYS A 144 16.38 -1.76 -1.79
N GLU A 145 16.23 -1.27 -3.02
CA GLU A 145 17.11 -0.26 -3.60
C GLU A 145 17.13 1.02 -2.76
N PHE A 146 15.97 1.45 -2.27
CA PHE A 146 15.88 2.59 -1.37
C PHE A 146 16.58 2.34 -0.04
N ALA A 147 16.37 1.18 0.58
CA ALA A 147 17.02 0.81 1.85
C ALA A 147 18.54 0.72 1.70
N ASP A 148 19.03 0.18 0.59
CA ASP A 148 20.46 0.10 0.31
C ASP A 148 21.09 1.48 0.08
N ARG A 149 20.39 2.36 -0.63
CA ARG A 149 20.81 3.76 -0.82
C ARG A 149 20.83 4.51 0.51
N LEU A 150 19.79 4.34 1.33
CA LEU A 150 19.71 4.93 2.67
C LEU A 150 20.92 4.56 3.52
N GLN A 151 21.24 3.26 3.58
CA GLN A 151 22.38 2.79 4.34
C GLN A 151 23.70 3.37 3.80
N MET A 152 23.87 3.40 2.49
CA MET A 152 25.09 3.95 1.87
C MET A 152 25.27 5.43 2.25
N VAL A 153 24.21 6.23 2.17
CA VAL A 153 24.26 7.65 2.53
C VAL A 153 24.55 7.84 4.02
N MET A 154 23.92 7.05 4.89
CA MET A 154 24.16 7.10 6.33
C MET A 154 25.60 6.72 6.66
N ASP A 155 26.13 5.63 6.11
CA ASP A 155 27.51 5.17 6.35
C ASP A 155 28.54 6.20 5.88
N GLN A 156 28.25 6.93 4.80
CA GLN A 156 29.13 7.99 4.30
C GLN A 156 29.09 9.26 5.14
N GLN A 157 27.96 9.58 5.76
CA GLN A 157 27.74 10.87 6.42
C GLN A 157 27.66 10.80 7.94
N ILE A 158 27.73 9.61 8.57
CA ILE A 158 27.55 9.43 10.02
C ILE A 158 28.57 10.23 10.87
N GLY A 159 29.72 10.61 10.31
CA GLY A 159 30.73 11.44 10.97
C GLY A 159 30.66 12.93 10.61
N ASN A 160 29.76 13.36 9.74
CA ASN A 160 29.67 14.73 9.24
C ASN A 160 28.67 15.56 10.06
N ALA A 161 29.17 16.29 11.06
CA ALA A 161 28.32 17.13 11.93
C ALA A 161 27.63 18.29 11.19
N GLN A 162 28.00 18.60 9.96
CA GLN A 162 27.38 19.64 9.14
C GLN A 162 26.40 19.08 8.09
N PHE A 163 26.19 17.76 8.07
CA PHE A 163 25.27 17.11 7.15
C PHE A 163 23.83 17.51 7.42
N THR A 164 23.19 18.11 6.44
CA THR A 164 21.84 18.65 6.56
C THR A 164 20.78 17.70 6.03
N ILE A 165 19.54 17.88 6.50
CA ILE A 165 18.37 17.13 6.01
C ILE A 165 18.15 17.38 4.50
N ASP A 166 18.44 18.58 4.02
CA ASP A 166 18.30 18.92 2.60
C ASP A 166 19.32 18.19 1.73
N GLU A 167 20.55 18.07 2.18
CA GLU A 167 21.59 17.26 1.51
C GLU A 167 21.21 15.77 1.52
N PHE A 168 20.69 15.28 2.65
CA PHE A 168 20.21 13.91 2.77
C PHE A 168 19.08 13.62 1.78
N ALA A 169 18.05 14.45 1.73
CA ALA A 169 16.94 14.30 0.79
C ALA A 169 17.44 14.33 -0.67
N SER A 170 18.38 15.23 -0.99
CA SER A 170 19.00 15.32 -2.31
C SER A 170 19.76 14.05 -2.69
N MET A 171 20.58 13.51 -1.77
CA MET A 171 21.34 12.27 -1.98
C MET A 171 20.42 11.04 -2.13
N MET A 172 19.28 11.06 -1.46
CA MET A 172 18.25 10.02 -1.58
C MET A 172 17.42 10.17 -2.87
N GLY A 173 17.57 11.25 -3.63
CA GLY A 173 16.76 11.53 -4.82
C GLY A 173 15.31 11.91 -4.47
N LEU A 174 15.06 12.39 -3.26
CA LEU A 174 13.74 12.75 -2.75
C LEU A 174 13.55 14.26 -2.76
N GLY A 175 12.39 14.72 -3.18
CA GLY A 175 12.00 16.12 -2.96
C GLY A 175 11.77 16.40 -1.47
N ARG A 176 12.07 17.62 -1.02
CA ARG A 176 11.95 18.04 0.39
C ARG A 176 10.57 17.71 0.98
N THR A 177 9.51 17.93 0.23
CA THR A 177 8.12 17.68 0.65
C THR A 177 7.84 16.18 0.88
N VAL A 178 8.43 15.32 0.06
CA VAL A 178 8.26 13.86 0.15
C VAL A 178 8.99 13.32 1.39
N PHE A 179 10.17 13.86 1.68
CA PHE A 179 10.96 13.44 2.83
C PHE A 179 10.27 13.67 4.18
N TYR A 180 9.61 14.80 4.36
CA TYR A 180 8.89 15.14 5.60
C TYR A 180 7.54 14.42 5.74
N ARG A 181 7.08 13.75 4.71
CA ARG A 181 5.80 13.02 4.69
C ARG A 181 5.92 11.57 5.14
N LYS A 182 7.13 11.04 5.22
CA LYS A 182 7.48 9.68 5.64
C LYS A 182 8.16 9.64 7.00
#